data_d13b0d06adff7b1c71a58d7388eed6e9
#
_entry.id   d13b0d06adff7b1c71a58d7388eed6e9
#
_cell.length_a   1.000
_cell.length_b   1.000
_cell.length_c   1.000
_cell.angle_alpha   90.00
_cell.angle_beta   90.00
_cell.angle_gamma   90.00
#
_symmetry.space_group_name_H-M   'P 1'
#
loop_
_entity.id
_entity.type
_entity.pdbx_description
1 polymer ?
#
loop_
_entity_poly.entity_id
_entity_poly.type
_entity_poly.pdbx_seq_one_letter_code
_entity_poly.pdbx_strand_id
1 'polypeptide(L)'
;MATATFDLTGGVPEDREFVVAEKPDDGLRDAVNVWIEEENGLFAMRIGVEAVGNAWDRHEFWLDVAFADGRVLSKRGDGETHSPYGEDGRATVRGTGPVRFECIEPFRRWLVSYKGQAAETSTQQLIEDPDFAETRWTDLDIAVEMDMAAPPWVPGSLLPEAAEALGGEQGSFMSPRYEQLFRCSGTLCVDGEVRRFKANGLRIRRTGFRAFAGFWGHCWQSAVFPDGRAFGLNIYPPREDGGPNYAEGWIIDRDGLRVPARPVQVPWLRRFVTGGEDVSLVLETIDGRRVAIAGTTFVNVRSCGGFAKPVDWPEDFPLVQQSHAFYTWDGQRTTGMIERSSKPSVMEV
;
A
#
# COMPACT_ATOMS: atom_id res chain seq x y z
N MET A 1 -0.58 19.70 -29.52
CA MET A 1 -1.78 19.28 -28.76
C MET A 1 -1.50 19.66 -27.32
N ALA A 2 -2.32 20.51 -26.70
CA ALA A 2 -2.17 20.85 -25.29
C ALA A 2 -2.45 19.56 -24.51
N THR A 3 -1.46 19.09 -23.76
CA THR A 3 -1.65 18.05 -22.75
C THR A 3 -2.68 18.59 -21.77
N ALA A 4 -3.86 17.99 -21.71
CA ALA A 4 -4.83 18.27 -20.67
C ALA A 4 -4.09 18.10 -19.33
N THR A 5 -3.96 19.19 -18.59
CA THR A 5 -3.42 19.14 -17.23
C THR A 5 -4.45 18.37 -16.40
N PHE A 6 -4.16 17.13 -16.11
CA PHE A 6 -4.97 16.29 -15.22
C PHE A 6 -5.04 16.98 -13.84
N ASP A 7 -6.25 17.15 -13.33
CA ASP A 7 -6.42 17.55 -11.93
C ASP A 7 -6.02 16.37 -11.03
N LEU A 8 -4.79 16.44 -10.53
CA LEU A 8 -4.25 15.41 -9.64
C LEU A 8 -4.68 15.57 -8.18
N THR A 9 -5.53 16.56 -7.85
CA THR A 9 -6.10 16.69 -6.50
C THR A 9 -7.31 15.78 -6.30
N GLY A 10 -8.02 15.46 -7.39
CA GLY A 10 -9.27 14.69 -7.32
C GLY A 10 -10.32 15.30 -6.39
N GLY A 11 -10.23 16.63 -6.13
CA GLY A 11 -11.09 17.34 -5.19
C GLY A 11 -10.71 17.17 -3.71
N VAL A 12 -9.62 16.49 -3.40
CA VAL A 12 -9.11 16.38 -2.03
C VAL A 12 -8.41 17.70 -1.66
N PRO A 13 -8.71 18.31 -0.51
CA PRO A 13 -8.06 19.55 -0.07
C PRO A 13 -6.55 19.38 0.10
N GLU A 14 -5.77 20.42 -0.21
CA GLU A 14 -4.30 20.39 -0.19
C GLU A 14 -3.73 20.10 1.19
N ASP A 15 -4.37 20.58 2.25
CA ASP A 15 -3.96 20.36 3.63
C ASP A 15 -3.97 18.87 4.05
N ARG A 16 -4.68 18.02 3.33
CA ARG A 16 -4.66 16.57 3.53
C ARG A 16 -3.32 15.90 3.13
N GLU A 17 -2.49 16.60 2.36
CA GLU A 17 -1.13 16.16 2.04
C GLU A 17 -0.14 16.42 3.18
N PHE A 18 -0.42 17.39 4.06
CA PHE A 18 0.46 17.75 5.15
C PHE A 18 0.35 16.76 6.32
N VAL A 19 1.45 16.55 7.00
CA VAL A 19 1.51 15.67 8.16
C VAL A 19 1.03 16.40 9.43
N VAL A 20 0.51 15.64 10.38
CA VAL A 20 0.20 16.18 11.71
C VAL A 20 1.52 16.53 12.41
N ALA A 21 1.75 17.82 12.68
CA ALA A 21 3.01 18.30 13.22
C ALA A 21 3.08 18.23 14.75
N GLU A 22 1.95 18.42 15.42
CA GLU A 22 1.86 18.43 16.87
C GLU A 22 1.15 17.17 17.36
N LYS A 23 1.43 16.77 18.62
CA LYS A 23 0.78 15.61 19.23
C LYS A 23 -0.75 15.74 19.15
N PRO A 24 -1.44 14.83 18.43
CA PRO A 24 -2.90 14.82 18.37
C PRO A 24 -3.49 14.03 19.55
N ASP A 25 -4.80 13.85 19.53
CA ASP A 25 -5.52 12.96 20.44
C ASP A 25 -4.95 11.54 20.43
N ASP A 26 -5.01 10.87 21.57
CA ASP A 26 -4.60 9.48 21.71
C ASP A 26 -5.37 8.58 20.74
N GLY A 27 -4.65 7.66 20.07
CA GLY A 27 -5.21 6.75 19.08
C GLY A 27 -5.39 7.33 17.67
N LEU A 28 -5.29 8.65 17.47
CA LEU A 28 -5.21 9.20 16.11
C LEU A 28 -3.90 8.73 15.46
N ARG A 29 -4.02 8.31 14.20
CA ARG A 29 -2.91 7.83 13.38
C ARG A 29 -2.64 8.80 12.24
N ASP A 30 -1.37 9.06 11.99
CA ASP A 30 -0.88 9.81 10.84
C ASP A 30 0.21 9.04 10.14
N ALA A 31 -0.05 8.58 8.91
CA ALA A 31 0.82 7.64 8.21
C ALA A 31 1.01 7.96 6.73
N VAL A 32 2.20 7.63 6.25
CA VAL A 32 2.52 7.53 4.83
C VAL A 32 3.07 6.15 4.55
N ASN A 33 2.51 5.49 3.52
CA ASN A 33 2.94 4.17 3.08
C ASN A 33 3.07 4.14 1.57
N VAL A 34 4.06 3.40 1.07
CA VAL A 34 4.23 3.16 -0.37
C VAL A 34 4.50 1.69 -0.64
N TRP A 35 3.94 1.22 -1.75
CA TRP A 35 4.29 0.00 -2.46
C TRP A 35 4.94 0.42 -3.76
N ILE A 36 6.09 -0.14 -4.10
CA ILE A 36 6.90 0.22 -5.26
C ILE A 36 7.27 -1.07 -5.99
N GLU A 37 6.91 -1.20 -7.26
CA GLU A 37 7.15 -2.37 -8.08
C GLU A 37 8.06 -1.98 -9.25
N GLU A 38 9.31 -2.46 -9.24
CA GLU A 38 10.25 -2.24 -10.34
C GLU A 38 9.67 -2.75 -11.66
N GLU A 39 9.83 -1.96 -12.73
CA GLU A 39 9.11 -2.13 -14.01
C GLU A 39 9.32 -3.50 -14.68
N ASN A 40 10.47 -4.16 -14.44
CA ASN A 40 10.80 -5.49 -14.96
C ASN A 40 10.52 -6.62 -13.93
N GLY A 41 10.03 -6.28 -12.73
CA GLY A 41 9.76 -7.26 -11.68
C GLY A 41 11.00 -7.86 -11.03
N LEU A 42 12.15 -7.17 -11.07
CA LEU A 42 13.38 -7.65 -10.43
C LEU A 42 13.30 -7.58 -8.90
N PHE A 43 12.58 -6.61 -8.40
CA PHE A 43 12.29 -6.43 -6.97
C PHE A 43 11.06 -5.56 -6.76
N ALA A 44 10.57 -5.58 -5.54
CA ALA A 44 9.54 -4.66 -5.08
C ALA A 44 9.83 -4.22 -3.65
N MET A 45 9.23 -3.11 -3.23
CA MET A 45 9.43 -2.54 -1.91
C MET A 45 8.10 -2.17 -1.26
N ARG A 46 8.04 -2.29 0.05
CA ARG A 46 7.03 -1.67 0.89
C ARG A 46 7.73 -0.84 1.95
N ILE A 47 7.44 0.44 2.02
CA ILE A 47 8.04 1.36 2.99
C ILE A 47 6.91 2.15 3.65
N GLY A 48 6.96 2.31 4.97
CA GLY A 48 5.97 3.11 5.68
C GLY A 48 6.46 3.68 6.98
N VAL A 49 5.81 4.77 7.38
CA VAL A 49 5.93 5.39 8.71
C VAL A 49 4.53 5.68 9.22
N GLU A 50 4.27 5.32 10.47
CA GLU A 50 3.03 5.64 11.16
C GLU A 50 3.34 6.29 12.52
N ALA A 51 2.72 7.43 12.76
CA ALA A 51 2.67 8.09 14.04
C ALA A 51 1.33 7.82 14.72
N VAL A 52 1.34 7.55 16.01
CA VAL A 52 0.13 7.33 16.81
C VAL A 52 0.13 8.25 18.01
N GLY A 53 -0.99 8.93 18.30
CA GLY A 53 -1.06 9.98 19.32
C GLY A 53 -0.58 9.57 20.72
N ASN A 54 -0.84 8.33 21.13
CA ASN A 54 -0.38 7.79 22.43
C ASN A 54 1.08 7.28 22.43
N ALA A 55 1.78 7.30 21.27
CA ALA A 55 3.20 6.95 21.13
C ALA A 55 3.93 7.99 20.25
N TRP A 56 3.65 9.27 20.49
CA TRP A 56 4.04 10.37 19.60
C TRP A 56 5.54 10.63 19.53
N ASP A 57 6.28 10.29 20.57
CA ASP A 57 7.72 10.53 20.64
C ASP A 57 8.54 9.53 19.81
N ARG A 58 7.92 8.41 19.43
CA ARG A 58 8.57 7.33 18.67
C ARG A 58 7.61 6.81 17.63
N HIS A 59 7.83 7.20 16.36
CA HIS A 59 7.03 6.72 15.27
C HIS A 59 7.49 5.31 14.85
N GLU A 60 6.54 4.49 14.48
CA GLU A 60 6.81 3.16 13.90
C GLU A 60 7.19 3.28 12.42
N PHE A 61 8.10 2.42 11.97
CA PHE A 61 8.42 2.28 10.56
C PHE A 61 8.55 0.81 10.17
N TRP A 62 8.39 0.55 8.89
CA TRP A 62 8.64 -0.74 8.26
C TRP A 62 9.20 -0.58 6.87
N LEU A 63 10.03 -1.53 6.51
CA LEU A 63 10.61 -1.69 5.20
C LEU A 63 10.64 -3.17 4.86
N ASP A 64 10.21 -3.51 3.65
CA ASP A 64 10.50 -4.79 3.00
C ASP A 64 11.00 -4.48 1.59
N VAL A 65 12.14 -5.04 1.20
CA VAL A 65 12.63 -5.08 -0.19
C VAL A 65 12.69 -6.55 -0.59
N ALA A 66 11.78 -6.96 -1.46
CA ALA A 66 11.66 -8.35 -1.91
C ALA A 66 12.15 -8.49 -3.36
N PHE A 67 13.08 -9.41 -3.59
CA PHE A 67 13.67 -9.68 -4.89
C PHE A 67 12.96 -10.87 -5.56
N ALA A 68 12.96 -10.90 -6.89
CA ALA A 68 12.35 -11.97 -7.68
C ALA A 68 12.96 -13.37 -7.42
N ASP A 69 14.18 -13.43 -6.90
CA ASP A 69 14.84 -14.66 -6.48
C ASP A 69 14.38 -15.19 -5.12
N GLY A 70 13.48 -14.48 -4.45
CA GLY A 70 12.91 -14.83 -3.15
C GLY A 70 13.67 -14.26 -1.95
N ARG A 71 14.79 -13.57 -2.15
CA ARG A 71 15.48 -12.85 -1.08
C ARG A 71 14.65 -11.68 -0.60
N VAL A 72 14.65 -11.43 0.70
CA VAL A 72 13.96 -10.28 1.32
C VAL A 72 14.89 -9.58 2.29
N LEU A 73 14.96 -8.26 2.19
CA LEU A 73 15.58 -7.39 3.18
C LEU A 73 14.45 -6.73 3.97
N SER A 74 14.36 -6.98 5.28
CA SER A 74 13.27 -6.52 6.11
C SER A 74 13.78 -5.74 7.32
N LYS A 75 13.10 -4.65 7.65
CA LYS A 75 13.34 -3.90 8.88
C LYS A 75 12.04 -3.33 9.43
N ARG A 76 11.83 -3.54 10.70
CA ARG A 76 10.74 -2.94 11.46
C ARG A 76 11.31 -2.34 12.73
N GLY A 77 10.65 -1.32 13.23
CA GLY A 77 11.06 -0.69 14.49
C GLY A 77 10.36 0.62 14.71
N ASP A 78 10.78 1.25 15.74
CA ASP A 78 10.48 2.64 16.06
C ASP A 78 11.77 3.45 16.13
N GLY A 79 11.67 4.75 16.10
CA GLY A 79 12.84 5.62 16.18
C GLY A 79 12.50 7.03 16.61
N GLU A 80 13.55 7.81 16.83
CA GLU A 80 13.43 9.25 17.05
C GLU A 80 12.76 9.90 15.84
N THR A 81 11.80 10.76 16.11
CA THR A 81 11.01 11.42 15.06
C THR A 81 11.83 12.50 14.37
N HIS A 82 11.67 12.61 13.07
CA HIS A 82 12.22 13.74 12.32
C HIS A 82 11.36 14.99 12.53
N SER A 83 11.97 16.19 12.36
CA SER A 83 11.19 17.43 12.28
C SER A 83 10.08 17.26 11.22
N PRO A 84 8.82 17.59 11.55
CA PRO A 84 7.73 17.49 10.57
C PRO A 84 7.81 18.57 9.49
N TYR A 85 8.64 19.58 9.67
CA TYR A 85 8.70 20.75 8.80
C TYR A 85 9.75 20.57 7.70
N GLY A 86 9.35 20.88 6.46
CA GLY A 86 10.24 21.02 5.32
C GLY A 86 11.00 22.34 5.32
N GLU A 87 11.83 22.57 4.31
CA GLU A 87 12.63 23.80 4.16
C GLU A 87 11.78 25.08 4.05
N ASP A 88 10.57 24.96 3.53
CA ASP A 88 9.60 26.05 3.39
C ASP A 88 8.77 26.31 4.67
N GLY A 89 9.03 25.58 5.75
CA GLY A 89 8.33 25.67 7.02
C GLY A 89 6.94 25.02 7.05
N ARG A 90 6.50 24.36 5.98
CA ARG A 90 5.27 23.59 5.97
C ARG A 90 5.48 22.20 6.56
N ALA A 91 4.41 21.61 7.12
CA ALA A 91 4.44 20.27 7.71
C ALA A 91 4.40 19.18 6.63
N THR A 92 5.50 19.01 5.91
CA THR A 92 5.62 18.14 4.73
C THR A 92 6.41 16.87 4.97
N VAL A 93 7.01 16.69 6.15
CA VAL A 93 7.92 15.59 6.46
C VAL A 93 7.30 14.61 7.44
N ARG A 94 7.23 13.32 7.07
CA ARG A 94 6.98 12.22 8.00
C ARG A 94 8.17 11.28 8.00
N GLY A 95 8.91 11.25 9.11
CA GLY A 95 10.11 10.41 9.20
C GLY A 95 10.40 9.96 10.62
N THR A 96 11.13 8.86 10.72
CA THR A 96 11.61 8.29 11.97
C THR A 96 12.80 7.37 11.72
N GLY A 97 13.83 7.47 12.56
CA GLY A 97 15.03 6.65 12.40
C GLY A 97 15.58 6.70 10.97
N PRO A 98 15.66 5.55 10.27
CA PRO A 98 16.24 5.48 8.93
C PRO A 98 15.31 5.91 7.79
N VAL A 99 14.00 6.10 8.05
CA VAL A 99 12.98 6.36 7.03
C VAL A 99 12.58 7.83 7.00
N ARG A 100 12.50 8.43 5.81
CA ARG A 100 12.00 9.79 5.61
C ARG A 100 11.09 9.85 4.38
N PHE A 101 9.90 10.37 4.56
CA PHE A 101 8.99 10.81 3.52
C PHE A 101 8.92 12.33 3.49
N GLU A 102 8.82 12.91 2.30
CA GLU A 102 8.67 14.35 2.14
C GLU A 102 7.74 14.68 0.97
N CYS A 103 6.71 15.48 1.24
CA CYS A 103 5.85 16.06 0.23
C CYS A 103 6.54 17.29 -0.37
N ILE A 104 7.00 17.18 -1.62
CA ILE A 104 7.66 18.29 -2.34
C ILE A 104 6.60 19.18 -2.99
N GLU A 105 5.62 18.57 -3.64
CA GLU A 105 4.50 19.26 -4.28
C GLU A 105 3.21 18.45 -4.02
N PRO A 106 2.22 19.03 -3.31
CA PRO A 106 0.99 18.34 -2.97
C PRO A 106 0.31 17.70 -4.18
N PHE A 107 -0.09 16.43 -4.04
CA PHE A 107 -0.70 15.57 -5.06
C PHE A 107 0.14 15.36 -6.33
N ARG A 108 1.37 15.84 -6.39
CA ARG A 108 2.24 15.75 -7.58
C ARG A 108 3.54 15.01 -7.31
N ARG A 109 4.28 15.41 -6.25
CA ARG A 109 5.63 14.88 -6.04
C ARG A 109 5.93 14.63 -4.57
N TRP A 110 6.43 13.42 -4.31
CA TRP A 110 6.91 12.99 -3.01
C TRP A 110 8.28 12.36 -3.13
N LEU A 111 9.06 12.45 -2.07
CA LEU A 111 10.30 11.71 -1.89
C LEU A 111 10.13 10.68 -0.79
N VAL A 112 10.81 9.53 -0.94
CA VAL A 112 11.03 8.59 0.15
C VAL A 112 12.49 8.15 0.17
N SER A 113 13.07 8.07 1.35
CA SER A 113 14.41 7.55 1.54
C SER A 113 14.47 6.61 2.75
N TYR A 114 15.41 5.68 2.67
CA TYR A 114 15.81 4.80 3.76
C TYR A 114 17.33 4.73 3.77
N LYS A 115 17.95 4.85 4.95
CA LYS A 115 19.39 4.65 5.11
C LYS A 115 19.69 3.96 6.42
N GLY A 116 20.12 2.70 6.35
CA GLY A 116 20.38 1.88 7.53
C GLY A 116 20.64 0.44 7.17
N GLN A 117 20.52 -0.44 8.15
CA GLN A 117 20.65 -1.88 7.95
C GLN A 117 19.28 -2.55 7.94
N ALA A 118 19.13 -3.59 7.12
CA ALA A 118 17.97 -4.46 7.08
C ALA A 118 18.39 -5.92 7.31
N ALA A 119 17.55 -6.69 7.98
CA ALA A 119 17.77 -8.11 8.16
C ALA A 119 17.49 -8.86 6.87
N GLU A 120 18.38 -9.79 6.51
CA GLU A 120 18.19 -10.64 5.34
C GLU A 120 17.41 -11.90 5.71
N THR A 121 16.39 -12.19 4.93
CA THR A 121 15.54 -13.39 5.00
C THR A 121 15.11 -13.80 3.60
N SER A 122 14.12 -14.70 3.51
CA SER A 122 13.52 -15.09 2.23
C SER A 122 12.00 -15.18 2.33
N THR A 123 11.34 -15.12 1.19
CA THR A 123 9.89 -15.33 1.10
C THR A 123 9.47 -16.67 1.69
N GLN A 124 10.27 -17.72 1.47
CA GLN A 124 10.01 -19.06 2.04
C GLN A 124 10.15 -19.05 3.56
N GLN A 125 11.23 -18.45 4.09
CA GLN A 125 11.45 -18.37 5.53
C GLN A 125 10.31 -17.62 6.22
N LEU A 126 9.83 -16.52 5.63
CA LEU A 126 8.71 -15.75 6.19
C LEU A 126 7.38 -16.50 6.19
N ILE A 127 7.17 -17.46 5.26
CA ILE A 127 6.02 -18.34 5.27
C ILE A 127 6.11 -19.33 6.44
N GLU A 128 7.28 -19.90 6.68
CA GLU A 128 7.53 -20.89 7.72
C GLU A 128 7.57 -20.25 9.12
N ASP A 129 8.27 -19.14 9.24
CA ASP A 129 8.48 -18.40 10.50
C ASP A 129 8.48 -16.87 10.22
N PRO A 130 7.34 -16.17 10.37
CA PRO A 130 7.28 -14.73 10.16
C PRO A 130 8.03 -13.91 11.23
N ASP A 131 8.34 -14.52 12.38
CA ASP A 131 9.09 -13.91 13.48
C ASP A 131 10.56 -14.39 13.48
N PHE A 132 11.11 -14.65 12.30
CA PHE A 132 12.45 -15.18 12.08
C PHE A 132 13.54 -14.45 12.89
N ALA A 133 14.58 -15.19 13.29
CA ALA A 133 15.73 -14.58 13.96
C ALA A 133 16.56 -13.72 13.01
N GLU A 134 16.74 -12.46 13.33
CA GLU A 134 17.55 -11.49 12.57
C GLU A 134 19.05 -11.78 12.78
N THR A 135 19.63 -12.66 11.97
CA THR A 135 21.02 -13.12 12.12
C THR A 135 21.99 -12.51 11.12
N ARG A 136 21.50 -12.03 9.98
CA ARG A 136 22.30 -11.39 8.93
C ARG A 136 21.76 -10.03 8.61
N TRP A 137 22.64 -9.03 8.62
CA TRP A 137 22.33 -7.64 8.35
C TRP A 137 23.05 -7.18 7.09
N THR A 138 22.37 -6.39 6.32
CA THR A 138 22.80 -5.85 5.02
C THR A 138 22.65 -4.34 5.04
N ASP A 139 23.69 -3.62 4.63
CA ASP A 139 23.64 -2.17 4.49
C ASP A 139 22.73 -1.79 3.31
N LEU A 140 21.80 -0.88 3.56
CA LEU A 140 20.78 -0.52 2.60
C LEU A 140 20.60 1.00 2.53
N ASP A 141 20.68 1.55 1.31
CA ASP A 141 20.39 2.95 1.02
C ASP A 141 19.42 3.03 -0.17
N ILE A 142 18.27 3.67 0.06
CA ILE A 142 17.19 3.81 -0.90
C ILE A 142 16.85 5.29 -1.03
N ALA A 143 16.74 5.78 -2.25
CA ALA A 143 16.22 7.11 -2.56
C ALA A 143 15.28 7.02 -3.76
N VAL A 144 14.05 7.48 -3.60
CA VAL A 144 13.01 7.40 -4.63
C VAL A 144 12.30 8.73 -4.77
N GLU A 145 12.17 9.19 -5.99
CA GLU A 145 11.32 10.31 -6.39
C GLU A 145 10.05 9.76 -7.05
N MET A 146 8.89 10.16 -6.50
CA MET A 146 7.58 9.69 -6.90
C MET A 146 6.80 10.82 -7.56
N ASP A 147 6.41 10.64 -8.82
CA ASP A 147 5.52 11.54 -9.57
C ASP A 147 4.11 10.91 -9.62
N MET A 148 3.12 11.59 -9.04
CA MET A 148 1.75 11.08 -8.99
C MET A 148 1.18 10.95 -10.40
N ALA A 149 0.56 9.81 -10.70
CA ALA A 149 0.14 9.43 -12.05
C ALA A 149 -1.39 9.39 -12.22
N ALA A 150 -2.14 9.48 -11.12
CA ALA A 150 -3.59 9.48 -11.12
C ALA A 150 -4.11 10.37 -9.99
N PRO A 151 -5.34 10.90 -10.08
CA PRO A 151 -5.99 11.55 -8.95
C PRO A 151 -6.12 10.59 -7.75
N PRO A 152 -6.11 11.09 -6.49
CA PRO A 152 -6.30 10.24 -5.33
C PRO A 152 -7.70 9.60 -5.31
N TRP A 153 -7.78 8.42 -4.75
CA TRP A 153 -9.03 7.74 -4.43
C TRP A 153 -9.23 7.72 -2.92
N VAL A 154 -10.38 8.23 -2.50
CA VAL A 154 -10.84 8.12 -1.11
C VAL A 154 -11.77 6.91 -1.04
N PRO A 155 -11.43 5.83 -0.32
CA PRO A 155 -12.31 4.66 -0.16
C PRO A 155 -13.70 5.06 0.36
N GLY A 156 -14.74 4.52 -0.28
CA GLY A 156 -16.14 4.85 0.01
C GLY A 156 -16.67 6.09 -0.71
N SER A 157 -15.87 6.74 -1.58
CA SER A 157 -16.30 7.96 -2.28
C SER A 157 -16.98 7.73 -3.63
N LEU A 158 -16.92 6.52 -4.17
CA LEU A 158 -17.35 6.26 -5.54
C LEU A 158 -18.68 5.52 -5.65
N LEU A 159 -19.00 4.67 -4.67
CA LEU A 159 -20.20 3.86 -4.65
C LEU A 159 -21.01 4.10 -3.35
N PRO A 160 -22.31 4.43 -3.42
CA PRO A 160 -23.12 4.68 -2.22
C PRO A 160 -23.10 3.51 -1.23
N GLU A 161 -23.18 2.27 -1.71
CA GLU A 161 -23.13 1.07 -0.89
C GLU A 161 -21.77 0.87 -0.19
N ALA A 162 -20.68 1.31 -0.80
CA ALA A 162 -19.36 1.29 -0.20
C ALA A 162 -19.23 2.35 0.91
N ALA A 163 -19.78 3.54 0.69
CA ALA A 163 -19.86 4.59 1.71
C ALA A 163 -20.65 4.10 2.93
N GLU A 164 -21.81 3.46 2.72
CA GLU A 164 -22.64 2.89 3.78
C GLU A 164 -21.89 1.81 4.57
N ALA A 165 -21.18 0.91 3.88
CA ALA A 165 -20.41 -0.16 4.53
C ALA A 165 -19.27 0.35 5.40
N LEU A 166 -18.69 1.52 5.10
CA LEU A 166 -17.60 2.15 5.89
C LEU A 166 -18.14 3.09 7.00
N GLY A 167 -19.38 3.55 6.88
CA GLY A 167 -19.96 4.61 7.72
C GLY A 167 -20.49 4.16 9.09
N GLY A 168 -20.18 2.95 9.58
CA GLY A 168 -20.62 2.47 10.89
C GLY A 168 -20.08 3.31 12.05
N GLU A 169 -20.82 3.40 13.16
CA GLU A 169 -20.50 4.20 14.36
C GLU A 169 -19.12 3.88 15.00
N GLN A 170 -18.54 2.72 14.72
CA GLN A 170 -17.26 2.27 15.28
C GLN A 170 -16.05 2.59 14.39
N GLY A 171 -16.25 3.30 13.29
CA GLY A 171 -15.17 3.55 12.32
C GLY A 171 -14.85 2.33 11.46
N SER A 172 -13.78 2.43 10.65
CA SER A 172 -13.37 1.40 9.71
C SER A 172 -11.92 0.97 9.95
N PHE A 173 -11.61 -0.30 9.64
CA PHE A 173 -10.23 -0.78 9.57
C PHE A 173 -9.38 0.06 8.58
N MET A 174 -9.97 0.51 7.49
CA MET A 174 -9.29 1.37 6.53
C MET A 174 -8.85 2.70 7.12
N SER A 175 -9.56 3.23 8.12
CA SER A 175 -9.46 4.60 8.64
C SER A 175 -9.58 5.67 7.53
N PRO A 176 -9.78 6.93 7.85
CA PRO A 176 -9.73 7.99 6.86
C PRO A 176 -8.38 8.03 6.16
N ARG A 177 -8.38 7.72 4.86
CA ARG A 177 -7.19 7.74 4.02
C ARG A 177 -7.57 8.09 2.58
N TYR A 178 -6.58 8.41 1.79
CA TYR A 178 -6.68 8.33 0.34
C TYR A 178 -5.47 7.60 -0.23
N GLU A 179 -5.66 7.10 -1.42
CA GLU A 179 -4.71 6.27 -2.16
C GLU A 179 -4.41 6.92 -3.49
N GLN A 180 -3.14 6.99 -3.88
CA GLN A 180 -2.75 7.63 -5.12
C GLN A 180 -1.66 6.82 -5.81
N LEU A 181 -1.89 6.49 -7.09
CA LEU A 181 -0.91 5.81 -7.92
C LEU A 181 0.15 6.78 -8.40
N PHE A 182 1.38 6.27 -8.52
CA PHE A 182 2.52 7.05 -8.99
C PHE A 182 3.43 6.24 -9.92
N ARG A 183 4.26 6.96 -10.66
CA ARG A 183 5.48 6.45 -11.28
C ARG A 183 6.67 7.01 -10.54
N CYS A 184 7.74 6.24 -10.50
CA CYS A 184 8.93 6.71 -9.81
C CYS A 184 10.22 6.29 -10.49
N SER A 185 11.27 6.98 -10.10
CA SER A 185 12.64 6.57 -10.36
C SER A 185 13.46 6.70 -9.07
N GLY A 186 14.50 5.91 -8.95
CA GLY A 186 15.29 5.92 -7.75
C GLY A 186 16.58 5.14 -7.84
N THR A 187 17.23 5.05 -6.69
CA THR A 187 18.41 4.23 -6.45
C THR A 187 18.17 3.26 -5.31
N LEU A 188 18.62 2.04 -5.51
CA LEU A 188 18.70 0.99 -4.50
C LEU A 188 20.17 0.60 -4.36
N CYS A 189 20.77 0.84 -3.20
CA CYS A 189 22.13 0.44 -2.89
C CYS A 189 22.07 -0.66 -1.82
N VAL A 190 22.64 -1.82 -2.13
CA VAL A 190 22.72 -2.98 -1.24
C VAL A 190 24.19 -3.34 -1.06
N ASP A 191 24.73 -3.25 0.15
CA ASP A 191 26.16 -3.49 0.45
C ASP A 191 27.12 -2.73 -0.47
N GLY A 192 26.77 -1.49 -0.84
CA GLY A 192 27.58 -0.65 -1.74
C GLY A 192 27.31 -0.85 -3.24
N GLU A 193 26.54 -1.86 -3.64
CA GLU A 193 26.13 -2.06 -5.03
C GLU A 193 24.93 -1.20 -5.36
N VAL A 194 25.12 -0.19 -6.22
CA VAL A 194 24.08 0.77 -6.61
C VAL A 194 23.36 0.32 -7.87
N ARG A 195 22.06 0.25 -7.80
CA ARG A 195 21.15 0.03 -8.93
C ARG A 195 20.22 1.22 -9.11
N ARG A 196 20.17 1.80 -10.29
CA ARG A 196 19.14 2.75 -10.69
C ARG A 196 17.96 1.99 -11.26
N PHE A 197 16.74 2.45 -10.98
CA PHE A 197 15.52 1.78 -11.43
C PHE A 197 14.42 2.77 -11.78
N LYS A 198 13.43 2.27 -12.53
CA LYS A 198 12.11 2.86 -12.70
C LYS A 198 11.06 1.89 -12.16
N ALA A 199 9.99 2.42 -11.63
CA ALA A 199 8.95 1.62 -11.02
C ALA A 199 7.60 2.31 -11.09
N ASN A 200 6.55 1.55 -10.82
CA ASN A 200 5.22 2.06 -10.51
C ASN A 200 4.94 1.84 -9.03
N GLY A 201 3.88 2.45 -8.51
CA GLY A 201 3.53 2.21 -7.13
C GLY A 201 2.21 2.83 -6.69
N LEU A 202 1.89 2.54 -5.44
CA LEU A 202 0.76 3.10 -4.73
C LEU A 202 1.24 3.79 -3.45
N ARG A 203 0.76 5.01 -3.21
CA ARG A 203 0.94 5.73 -1.94
C ARG A 203 -0.39 5.79 -1.19
N ILE A 204 -0.35 5.52 0.12
CA ILE A 204 -1.41 5.87 1.06
C ILE A 204 -0.98 7.08 1.86
N ARG A 205 -1.91 8.02 2.02
CA ARG A 205 -1.86 9.06 3.04
C ARG A 205 -3.04 8.85 3.99
N ARG A 206 -2.75 8.62 5.26
CA ARG A 206 -3.75 8.33 6.30
C ARG A 206 -3.67 9.37 7.41
N THR A 207 -4.83 9.90 7.82
CA THR A 207 -4.94 10.73 9.03
C THR A 207 -6.30 10.45 9.66
N GLY A 208 -6.32 9.84 10.86
CA GLY A 208 -7.55 9.56 11.59
C GLY A 208 -7.50 8.31 12.45
N PHE A 209 -8.61 7.96 13.05
CA PHE A 209 -8.75 6.79 13.91
C PHE A 209 -8.98 5.52 13.09
N ARG A 210 -8.53 4.39 13.62
CA ARG A 210 -8.67 3.08 12.99
C ARG A 210 -9.36 2.11 13.93
N ALA A 211 -10.42 1.47 13.45
CA ALA A 211 -11.10 0.39 14.15
C ALA A 211 -10.65 -0.97 13.63
N PHE A 212 -10.35 -1.89 14.54
CA PHE A 212 -9.93 -3.26 14.19
C PHE A 212 -11.07 -4.27 14.30
N ALA A 213 -12.14 -3.92 15.03
CA ALA A 213 -13.29 -4.79 15.19
C ALA A 213 -13.99 -5.06 13.84
N GLY A 214 -14.41 -6.31 13.64
CA GLY A 214 -15.15 -6.70 12.43
C GLY A 214 -14.33 -6.79 11.14
N PHE A 215 -13.01 -6.63 11.22
CA PHE A 215 -12.13 -6.86 10.08
C PHE A 215 -11.66 -8.32 10.07
N TRP A 216 -11.98 -9.05 9.00
CA TRP A 216 -11.61 -10.46 8.85
C TRP A 216 -10.95 -10.80 7.51
N GLY A 217 -10.50 -9.81 6.79
CA GLY A 217 -9.74 -10.00 5.57
C GLY A 217 -10.07 -8.98 4.50
N HIS A 218 -9.23 -8.95 3.47
CA HIS A 218 -9.44 -8.11 2.29
C HIS A 218 -8.67 -8.64 1.08
N CYS A 219 -9.07 -8.16 -0.09
CA CYS A 219 -8.27 -8.18 -1.30
C CYS A 219 -8.17 -6.73 -1.83
N TRP A 220 -6.96 -6.25 -1.98
CA TRP A 220 -6.66 -4.89 -2.39
C TRP A 220 -5.60 -4.90 -3.48
N GLN A 221 -5.93 -4.32 -4.65
CA GLN A 221 -5.08 -4.35 -5.83
C GLN A 221 -5.10 -3.01 -6.54
N SER A 222 -3.97 -2.63 -7.14
CA SER A 222 -3.91 -1.46 -7.99
C SER A 222 -2.70 -1.47 -8.92
N ALA A 223 -2.84 -0.82 -10.08
CA ALA A 223 -1.74 -0.56 -10.98
C ALA A 223 -2.04 0.62 -11.93
N VAL A 224 -0.97 1.23 -12.45
CA VAL A 224 -1.00 2.22 -13.53
C VAL A 224 -0.25 1.69 -14.75
N PHE A 225 -0.88 1.75 -15.92
CA PHE A 225 -0.35 1.26 -17.19
C PHE A 225 0.43 2.34 -17.95
N PRO A 226 1.35 1.96 -18.86
CA PRO A 226 2.15 2.91 -19.63
C PRO A 226 1.33 3.93 -20.43
N ASP A 227 0.14 3.53 -20.93
CA ASP A 227 -0.77 4.38 -21.70
C ASP A 227 -1.67 5.30 -20.85
N GLY A 228 -1.47 5.31 -19.52
CA GLY A 228 -2.22 6.15 -18.57
C GLY A 228 -3.47 5.50 -18.00
N ARG A 229 -3.90 4.33 -18.52
CA ARG A 229 -4.96 3.55 -17.86
C ARG A 229 -4.51 3.15 -16.47
N ALA A 230 -5.47 2.95 -15.58
CA ALA A 230 -5.21 2.52 -14.23
C ALA A 230 -6.42 1.78 -13.65
N PHE A 231 -6.20 1.00 -12.61
CA PHE A 231 -7.27 0.44 -11.80
C PHE A 231 -6.89 0.44 -10.33
N GLY A 232 -7.89 0.41 -9.49
CA GLY A 232 -7.77 0.12 -8.07
C GLY A 232 -9.03 -0.53 -7.56
N LEU A 233 -8.89 -1.39 -6.57
CA LEU A 233 -9.99 -1.99 -5.83
C LEU A 233 -9.59 -2.30 -4.41
N ASN A 234 -10.57 -2.29 -3.52
CA ASN A 234 -10.45 -2.89 -2.21
C ASN A 234 -11.80 -3.51 -1.84
N ILE A 235 -11.78 -4.77 -1.43
CA ILE A 235 -12.98 -5.53 -1.10
C ILE A 235 -12.72 -6.38 0.14
N TYR A 236 -13.71 -6.41 1.04
CA TYR A 236 -13.75 -7.30 2.19
C TYR A 236 -14.59 -8.55 1.89
N PRO A 237 -14.27 -9.70 2.50
CA PRO A 237 -15.13 -10.88 2.38
C PRO A 237 -16.57 -10.57 2.84
N PRO A 238 -17.57 -11.30 2.35
CA PRO A 238 -18.93 -11.20 2.89
C PRO A 238 -18.93 -11.30 4.42
N ARG A 239 -19.91 -10.68 5.06
CA ARG A 239 -20.10 -10.78 6.51
C ARG A 239 -20.37 -12.24 6.92
N GLU A 240 -20.21 -12.55 8.20
CA GLU A 240 -20.47 -13.92 8.73
C GLU A 240 -21.90 -14.38 8.50
N ASP A 241 -22.87 -13.46 8.45
CA ASP A 241 -24.25 -13.71 8.11
C ASP A 241 -24.50 -13.89 6.60
N GLY A 242 -23.46 -13.83 5.77
CA GLY A 242 -23.54 -13.86 4.32
C GLY A 242 -23.94 -12.54 3.66
N GLY A 243 -24.20 -11.50 4.46
CA GLY A 243 -24.55 -10.16 3.96
C GLY A 243 -23.38 -9.47 3.24
N PRO A 244 -23.68 -8.44 2.43
CA PRO A 244 -22.67 -7.68 1.73
C PRO A 244 -21.74 -6.94 2.70
N ASN A 245 -20.49 -6.78 2.31
CA ASN A 245 -19.47 -6.02 3.03
C ASN A 245 -18.92 -4.93 2.12
N TYR A 246 -17.91 -4.19 2.60
CA TYR A 246 -17.24 -3.19 1.80
C TYR A 246 -16.67 -3.77 0.51
N ALA A 247 -17.03 -3.16 -0.61
CA ALA A 247 -16.51 -3.51 -1.93
C ALA A 247 -16.54 -2.27 -2.83
N GLU A 248 -15.38 -1.78 -3.23
CA GLU A 248 -15.26 -0.64 -4.13
C GLU A 248 -14.05 -0.82 -5.03
N GLY A 249 -14.20 -0.37 -6.28
CA GLY A 249 -13.13 -0.31 -7.25
C GLY A 249 -13.38 0.80 -8.26
N TRP A 250 -12.40 0.98 -9.11
CA TRP A 250 -12.46 1.96 -10.18
C TRP A 250 -11.47 1.60 -11.29
N ILE A 251 -11.72 2.15 -12.46
CA ILE A 251 -10.77 2.20 -13.56
C ILE A 251 -10.55 3.64 -14.00
N ILE A 252 -9.39 3.93 -14.57
CA ILE A 252 -9.16 5.09 -15.44
C ILE A 252 -8.94 4.53 -16.83
N ASP A 253 -9.78 4.95 -17.77
CA ASP A 253 -9.69 4.54 -19.17
C ASP A 253 -8.77 5.48 -19.96
N ARG A 254 -8.62 5.24 -21.28
CA ARG A 254 -7.71 6.02 -22.16
C ARG A 254 -8.07 7.49 -22.28
N ASP A 255 -9.31 7.86 -22.00
CA ASP A 255 -9.77 9.25 -21.93
C ASP A 255 -9.35 9.97 -20.63
N GLY A 256 -8.77 9.21 -19.68
CA GLY A 256 -8.31 9.70 -18.41
C GLY A 256 -9.40 9.90 -17.37
N LEU A 257 -10.64 9.51 -17.64
CA LEU A 257 -11.73 9.64 -16.69
C LEU A 257 -11.75 8.44 -15.74
N ARG A 258 -11.95 8.71 -14.45
CA ARG A 258 -12.20 7.66 -13.47
C ARG A 258 -13.65 7.20 -13.55
N VAL A 259 -13.84 5.90 -13.73
CA VAL A 259 -15.14 5.24 -13.74
C VAL A 259 -15.24 4.35 -12.51
N PRO A 260 -16.24 4.56 -11.63
CA PRO A 260 -16.50 3.66 -10.51
C PRO A 260 -16.83 2.25 -10.99
N ALA A 261 -16.41 1.25 -10.21
CA ALA A 261 -16.63 -0.15 -10.56
C ALA A 261 -16.80 -1.02 -9.30
N ARG A 262 -17.47 -2.16 -9.48
CA ARG A 262 -17.61 -3.21 -8.47
C ARG A 262 -16.65 -4.35 -8.77
N PRO A 263 -15.84 -4.79 -7.79
CA PRO A 263 -15.09 -6.03 -7.93
C PRO A 263 -16.07 -7.21 -7.97
N VAL A 264 -16.08 -7.96 -9.09
CA VAL A 264 -16.96 -9.13 -9.27
C VAL A 264 -16.21 -10.46 -9.25
N GLN A 265 -14.89 -10.42 -9.49
CA GLN A 265 -14.00 -11.54 -9.29
C GLN A 265 -12.67 -11.04 -8.74
N VAL A 266 -12.22 -11.63 -7.63
CA VAL A 266 -10.95 -11.30 -6.97
C VAL A 266 -10.26 -12.56 -6.44
N PRO A 267 -8.91 -12.57 -6.38
CA PRO A 267 -8.14 -13.70 -5.86
C PRO A 267 -8.02 -13.61 -4.34
N TRP A 268 -8.92 -14.25 -3.61
CA TRP A 268 -8.83 -14.30 -2.14
C TRP A 268 -7.58 -15.06 -1.68
N LEU A 269 -6.96 -14.61 -0.57
CA LEU A 269 -5.86 -15.33 0.05
C LEU A 269 -6.37 -16.65 0.63
N ARG A 270 -5.87 -17.78 0.11
CA ARG A 270 -6.21 -19.12 0.58
C ARG A 270 -5.04 -19.81 1.24
N ARG A 271 -3.84 -19.53 0.78
CA ARG A 271 -2.58 -20.06 1.30
C ARG A 271 -1.45 -19.08 1.02
N PHE A 272 -0.36 -19.21 1.75
CA PHE A 272 0.86 -18.47 1.43
C PHE A 272 1.66 -19.20 0.35
N VAL A 273 2.12 -18.44 -0.64
CA VAL A 273 3.03 -18.90 -1.69
C VAL A 273 4.09 -17.83 -1.94
N THR A 274 5.24 -18.22 -2.46
CA THR A 274 6.38 -17.29 -2.66
C THR A 274 6.25 -16.40 -3.90
N GLY A 275 5.42 -16.80 -4.88
CA GLY A 275 5.17 -16.10 -6.15
C GLY A 275 4.53 -17.01 -7.17
N GLY A 276 4.33 -16.49 -8.40
CA GLY A 276 3.75 -17.24 -9.52
C GLY A 276 2.25 -17.51 -9.42
N GLU A 277 1.56 -16.80 -8.56
CA GLU A 277 0.13 -16.98 -8.32
C GLU A 277 -0.71 -16.17 -9.30
N ASP A 278 -1.80 -16.77 -9.81
CA ASP A 278 -2.80 -16.07 -10.59
C ASP A 278 -3.60 -15.13 -9.69
N VAL A 279 -3.48 -13.84 -9.95
CA VAL A 279 -4.19 -12.77 -9.25
C VAL A 279 -5.05 -11.94 -10.18
N SER A 280 -5.52 -12.56 -11.24
CA SER A 280 -6.45 -11.96 -12.19
C SER A 280 -7.74 -11.51 -11.51
N LEU A 281 -8.33 -10.46 -12.03
CA LEU A 281 -9.53 -9.84 -11.48
C LEU A 281 -10.52 -9.42 -12.57
N VAL A 282 -11.78 -9.24 -12.18
CA VAL A 282 -12.82 -8.66 -13.04
C VAL A 282 -13.51 -7.54 -12.26
N LEU A 283 -13.58 -6.37 -12.89
CA LEU A 283 -14.36 -5.22 -12.44
C LEU A 283 -15.59 -5.05 -13.33
N GLU A 284 -16.72 -4.69 -12.72
CA GLU A 284 -17.92 -4.28 -13.46
C GLU A 284 -18.18 -2.80 -13.17
N THR A 285 -18.04 -1.97 -14.20
CA THR A 285 -18.27 -0.52 -14.09
C THR A 285 -19.74 -0.21 -13.89
N ILE A 286 -20.06 0.98 -13.41
CA ILE A 286 -21.45 1.40 -13.13
C ILE A 286 -22.33 1.44 -14.38
N ASP A 287 -21.74 1.53 -15.59
CA ASP A 287 -22.42 1.42 -16.89
C ASP A 287 -22.56 -0.03 -17.40
N GLY A 288 -22.18 -1.03 -16.58
CA GLY A 288 -22.33 -2.46 -16.86
C GLY A 288 -21.23 -3.09 -17.72
N ARG A 289 -20.16 -2.36 -18.04
CA ARG A 289 -19.01 -2.91 -18.77
C ARG A 289 -18.17 -3.78 -17.84
N ARG A 290 -17.83 -5.00 -18.27
CA ARG A 290 -16.90 -5.88 -17.58
C ARG A 290 -15.48 -5.68 -18.09
N VAL A 291 -14.56 -5.45 -17.17
CA VAL A 291 -13.14 -5.28 -17.44
C VAL A 291 -12.38 -6.39 -16.74
N ALA A 292 -11.82 -7.29 -17.56
CA ALA A 292 -10.95 -8.37 -17.08
C ALA A 292 -9.49 -7.92 -17.18
N ILE A 293 -8.76 -8.09 -16.07
CA ILE A 293 -7.33 -7.76 -15.97
C ILE A 293 -6.61 -9.02 -15.52
N ALA A 294 -5.74 -9.55 -16.35
CA ALA A 294 -4.90 -10.68 -16.00
C ALA A 294 -3.79 -10.24 -15.06
N GLY A 295 -3.49 -11.04 -14.04
CA GLY A 295 -2.46 -10.76 -13.06
C GLY A 295 -1.67 -12.01 -12.67
N THR A 296 -0.34 -11.88 -12.51
CA THR A 296 0.50 -12.96 -11.99
C THR A 296 1.54 -12.37 -11.05
N THR A 297 1.63 -12.87 -9.82
CA THR A 297 2.62 -12.38 -8.86
C THR A 297 4.03 -12.81 -9.26
N PHE A 298 5.01 -11.90 -9.10
CA PHE A 298 6.42 -12.24 -9.27
C PHE A 298 7.14 -12.45 -7.93
N VAL A 299 6.63 -11.86 -6.85
CA VAL A 299 7.09 -12.11 -5.48
C VAL A 299 5.97 -11.84 -4.47
N ASN A 300 5.89 -12.70 -3.45
CA ASN A 300 4.94 -12.60 -2.36
C ASN A 300 5.69 -12.60 -1.03
N VAL A 301 5.33 -11.70 -0.14
CA VAL A 301 5.91 -11.58 1.20
C VAL A 301 4.82 -11.80 2.24
N ARG A 302 4.90 -12.84 3.05
CA ARG A 302 4.08 -12.94 4.26
C ARG A 302 4.52 -11.82 5.19
N SER A 303 3.59 -10.97 5.60
CA SER A 303 3.92 -9.87 6.50
C SER A 303 4.41 -10.43 7.83
N CYS A 304 5.60 -10.06 8.24
CA CYS A 304 6.11 -10.42 9.56
C CYS A 304 5.31 -9.69 10.64
N GLY A 305 5.17 -10.34 11.81
CA GLY A 305 4.31 -9.94 12.91
C GLY A 305 4.72 -8.70 13.70
N GLY A 306 5.55 -7.82 13.13
CA GLY A 306 6.19 -6.68 13.79
C GLY A 306 5.30 -5.50 14.18
N PHE A 307 3.99 -5.60 14.08
CA PHE A 307 3.12 -4.64 14.76
C PHE A 307 2.98 -5.07 16.22
N ALA A 308 3.21 -4.17 17.15
CA ALA A 308 2.76 -4.36 18.53
C ALA A 308 1.28 -4.73 18.46
N LYS A 309 0.98 -6.03 18.58
CA LYS A 309 -0.40 -6.50 18.58
C LYS A 309 -1.09 -5.82 19.75
N PRO A 310 -2.18 -5.06 19.54
CA PRO A 310 -2.98 -4.59 20.66
C PRO A 310 -3.31 -5.79 21.55
N VAL A 311 -3.33 -5.60 22.85
CA VAL A 311 -3.59 -6.66 23.85
C VAL A 311 -4.90 -7.42 23.57
N ASP A 312 -5.81 -6.79 22.82
CA ASP A 312 -7.17 -7.27 22.50
C ASP A 312 -7.32 -7.82 21.07
N TRP A 313 -6.23 -8.13 20.35
CA TRP A 313 -6.38 -8.74 19.01
C TRP A 313 -6.99 -10.13 19.11
N PRO A 314 -8.06 -10.40 18.33
CA PRO A 314 -8.62 -11.75 18.27
C PRO A 314 -7.58 -12.77 17.85
N GLU A 315 -7.64 -13.98 18.42
CA GLU A 315 -6.73 -15.11 18.05
C GLU A 315 -6.78 -15.41 16.55
N ASP A 316 -7.96 -15.26 15.91
CA ASP A 316 -8.18 -15.49 14.48
C ASP A 316 -8.08 -14.17 13.67
N PHE A 317 -7.22 -13.22 14.09
CA PHE A 317 -7.02 -11.98 13.33
C PHE A 317 -6.36 -12.30 11.98
N PRO A 318 -6.79 -11.64 10.88
CA PRO A 318 -6.31 -11.95 9.55
C PRO A 318 -4.79 -11.87 9.40
N LEU A 319 -4.22 -12.90 8.80
CA LEU A 319 -2.84 -12.92 8.32
C LEU A 319 -2.76 -12.19 7.00
N VAL A 320 -1.65 -11.51 6.74
CA VAL A 320 -1.47 -10.62 5.59
C VAL A 320 -0.36 -11.13 4.68
N GLN A 321 -0.62 -11.13 3.38
CA GLN A 321 0.39 -11.31 2.34
C GLN A 321 0.49 -10.02 1.50
N GLN A 322 1.68 -9.46 1.46
CA GLN A 322 2.07 -8.40 0.55
C GLN A 322 2.60 -9.04 -0.73
N SER A 323 2.02 -8.73 -1.85
CA SER A 323 2.42 -9.33 -3.11
C SER A 323 2.59 -8.27 -4.18
N HIS A 324 3.42 -8.58 -5.15
CA HIS A 324 3.74 -7.71 -6.25
C HIS A 324 3.56 -8.49 -7.55
N ALA A 325 2.84 -7.91 -8.50
CA ALA A 325 2.34 -8.64 -9.66
C ALA A 325 2.62 -7.90 -10.97
N PHE A 326 2.68 -8.66 -12.03
CA PHE A 326 2.48 -8.16 -13.38
C PHE A 326 1.00 -8.19 -13.71
N TYR A 327 0.49 -7.09 -14.22
CA TYR A 327 -0.88 -6.98 -14.72
C TYR A 327 -0.89 -6.75 -16.23
N THR A 328 -1.88 -7.35 -16.91
CA THR A 328 -2.09 -7.18 -18.34
C THR A 328 -3.56 -6.83 -18.61
N TRP A 329 -3.76 -5.72 -19.31
CA TRP A 329 -5.08 -5.23 -19.73
C TRP A 329 -5.02 -4.75 -21.17
N ASP A 330 -5.80 -5.40 -22.06
CA ASP A 330 -5.84 -5.12 -23.52
C ASP A 330 -4.44 -4.97 -24.15
N GLY A 331 -3.57 -5.95 -23.90
CA GLY A 331 -2.23 -6.01 -24.46
C GLY A 331 -1.18 -5.08 -23.84
N GLN A 332 -1.57 -4.20 -22.90
CA GLN A 332 -0.61 -3.42 -22.11
C GLN A 332 -0.23 -4.19 -20.86
N ARG A 333 1.04 -4.15 -20.50
CA ARG A 333 1.59 -4.78 -19.29
C ARG A 333 2.20 -3.75 -18.37
N THR A 334 2.03 -3.94 -17.06
CA THR A 334 2.62 -3.12 -16.02
C THR A 334 2.90 -3.94 -14.77
N THR A 335 3.62 -3.37 -13.81
CA THR A 335 3.73 -3.89 -12.46
C THR A 335 2.77 -3.14 -11.52
N GLY A 336 2.34 -3.79 -10.45
CA GLY A 336 1.47 -3.19 -9.45
C GLY A 336 1.36 -4.06 -8.21
N MET A 337 0.71 -3.53 -7.19
CA MET A 337 0.59 -4.17 -5.89
C MET A 337 -0.68 -5.02 -5.76
N ILE A 338 -0.58 -6.02 -4.91
CA ILE A 338 -1.73 -6.71 -4.31
C ILE A 338 -1.43 -7.02 -2.84
N GLU A 339 -2.30 -6.56 -1.94
CA GLU A 339 -2.32 -6.98 -0.54
C GLU A 339 -3.57 -7.79 -0.29
N ARG A 340 -3.40 -8.95 0.35
CA ARG A 340 -4.51 -9.81 0.73
C ARG A 340 -4.37 -10.23 2.17
N SER A 341 -5.48 -10.36 2.83
CA SER A 341 -5.52 -10.95 4.16
C SER A 341 -6.70 -11.89 4.33
N SER A 342 -6.53 -12.86 5.20
CA SER A 342 -7.52 -13.88 5.50
C SER A 342 -7.37 -14.39 6.93
N LYS A 343 -8.47 -14.75 7.59
CA LYS A 343 -8.42 -15.43 8.88
C LYS A 343 -7.69 -16.76 8.74
N PRO A 344 -6.82 -17.16 9.71
CA PRO A 344 -6.20 -18.47 9.72
C PRO A 344 -7.20 -19.63 9.55
N SER A 345 -8.37 -19.53 10.17
CA SER A 345 -9.44 -20.55 10.12
C SER A 345 -10.02 -20.85 8.74
N VAL A 346 -9.86 -19.92 7.76
CA VAL A 346 -10.36 -20.11 6.40
C VAL A 346 -9.26 -20.34 5.37
N MET A 347 -8.01 -20.38 5.80
CA MET A 347 -6.86 -20.70 4.96
C MET A 347 -6.67 -22.20 4.79
N GLU A 348 -6.16 -22.60 3.62
CA GLU A 348 -5.73 -23.98 3.36
C GLU A 348 -4.42 -24.26 4.13
N VAL A 349 -4.34 -25.39 4.78
CA VAL A 349 -3.16 -25.85 5.56
C VAL A 349 -2.08 -26.39 4.63
#